data_766f3b765a8351c07389e074ead138bc
#
_entry.id   766f3b765a8351c07389e074ead138bc
#
_cell.length_a   1.000
_cell.length_b   1.000
_cell.length_c   1.000
_cell.angle_alpha   90.00
_cell.angle_beta   90.00
_cell.angle_gamma   90.00
#
_symmetry.space_group_name_H-M   'P 1'
#
loop_
_entity.id
_entity.type
_entity.pdbx_description
1 polymer ?
#
loop_
_entity_poly.entity_id
_entity_poly.type
_entity_poly.pdbx_seq_one_letter_code
_entity_poly.pdbx_strand_id
1 'polypeptide(L)'
;MRIRLDPLDILFSRLIKLLANGMCEYCGKIGNQTSHFHSRRKRSTRLDPDNAIWSCFTCHLYLGEHPNKHYEFFRKRLGTERFEQLNIRAEQLTAKQDKERIKAELKDKIKLLEDNDG
;
A
#
# COMPACT_ATOMS: atom_id res chain seq x y z
N MET A 1 -4.32 25.32 8.02
CA MET A 1 -4.58 24.66 6.73
C MET A 1 -5.15 23.27 6.98
N ARG A 2 -6.35 23.01 6.47
CA ARG A 2 -6.95 21.69 6.61
C ARG A 2 -6.40 20.77 5.51
N ILE A 3 -5.77 19.67 5.89
CA ILE A 3 -5.40 18.61 4.96
C ILE A 3 -6.63 17.74 4.74
N ARG A 4 -7.12 17.72 3.50
CA ARG A 4 -8.20 16.81 3.14
C ARG A 4 -7.59 15.45 2.81
N LEU A 5 -7.98 14.44 3.59
CA LEU A 5 -7.64 13.06 3.28
C LEU A 5 -8.66 12.52 2.28
N ASP A 6 -8.14 11.90 1.22
CA ASP A 6 -8.99 11.22 0.24
C ASP A 6 -9.62 9.99 0.91
N PRO A 7 -10.96 9.83 0.86
CA PRO A 7 -11.61 8.65 1.45
C PRO A 7 -11.06 7.33 0.95
N LEU A 8 -10.61 7.25 -0.30
CA LEU A 8 -10.01 6.03 -0.84
C LEU A 8 -8.66 5.73 -0.19
N ASP A 9 -7.87 6.74 0.12
CA ASP A 9 -6.60 6.55 0.83
C ASP A 9 -6.83 6.06 2.26
N ILE A 10 -7.88 6.54 2.93
CA ILE A 10 -8.23 6.09 4.27
C ILE A 10 -8.61 4.61 4.25
N LEU A 11 -9.46 4.20 3.31
CA LEU A 11 -9.86 2.80 3.14
C LEU A 11 -8.65 1.92 2.77
N PHE A 12 -7.81 2.40 1.87
CA PHE A 12 -6.62 1.67 1.46
C PHE A 12 -5.67 1.44 2.63
N SER A 13 -5.41 2.49 3.43
CA SER A 13 -4.56 2.38 4.62
C SER A 13 -5.13 1.36 5.63
N ARG A 14 -6.46 1.34 5.80
CA ARG A 14 -7.10 0.35 6.66
C ARG A 14 -6.87 -1.07 6.15
N LEU A 15 -6.99 -1.28 4.83
CA LEU A 15 -6.72 -2.57 4.22
C LEU A 15 -5.26 -3.00 4.45
N ILE A 16 -4.31 -2.12 4.20
CA ILE A 16 -2.89 -2.42 4.37
C ILE A 16 -2.55 -2.74 5.83
N LYS A 17 -3.14 -1.99 6.77
CA LYS A 17 -2.99 -2.29 8.20
C LYS A 17 -3.51 -3.68 8.55
N LEU A 18 -4.70 -4.04 8.06
CA LEU A 18 -5.30 -5.35 8.32
C LEU A 18 -4.45 -6.49 7.75
N LEU A 19 -3.93 -6.33 6.53
CA LEU A 19 -3.08 -7.33 5.91
C LEU A 19 -1.79 -7.59 6.71
N ALA A 20 -1.30 -6.59 7.41
CA ALA A 20 -0.08 -6.67 8.23
C ALA A 20 -0.37 -6.94 9.71
N ASN A 21 -1.64 -7.11 10.09
CA ASN A 21 -2.07 -7.26 11.49
C ASN A 21 -1.58 -6.10 12.37
N GLY A 22 -1.51 -4.89 11.81
CA GLY A 22 -1.08 -3.69 12.52
C GLY A 22 0.43 -3.58 12.74
N MET A 23 1.21 -4.57 12.30
CA MET A 23 2.65 -4.61 12.55
C MET A 23 3.43 -4.07 11.35
N CYS A 24 4.54 -3.38 11.64
CA CYS A 24 5.45 -2.92 10.60
C CYS A 24 6.03 -4.12 9.85
N GLU A 25 5.83 -4.18 8.54
CA GLU A 25 6.30 -5.31 7.74
C GLU A 25 7.83 -5.34 7.61
N TYR A 26 8.50 -4.22 7.86
CA TYR A 26 9.96 -4.16 7.76
C TYR A 26 10.67 -4.57 9.05
N CYS A 27 10.26 -4.04 10.21
CA CYS A 27 10.95 -4.31 11.48
C CYS A 27 10.16 -5.18 12.46
N GLY A 28 8.89 -5.45 12.22
CA GLY A 28 8.06 -6.28 13.09
C GLY A 28 7.46 -5.58 14.31
N LYS A 29 7.79 -4.32 14.54
CA LYS A 29 7.17 -3.54 15.62
C LYS A 29 5.81 -3.01 15.19
N ILE A 30 5.06 -2.41 16.13
CA ILE A 30 3.77 -1.81 15.79
C ILE A 30 3.95 -0.76 14.71
N GLY A 31 3.18 -0.86 13.62
CA GLY A 31 3.18 0.12 12.55
C GLY A 31 2.11 1.18 12.77
N ASN A 32 2.20 2.27 12.02
CA ASN A 32 1.27 3.39 12.16
C ASN A 32 0.97 4.11 10.84
N GLN A 33 1.51 3.66 9.73
CA GLN A 33 1.31 4.35 8.45
C GLN A 33 1.52 3.45 7.25
N THR A 34 0.97 3.88 6.12
CA THR A 34 1.14 3.21 4.84
C THR A 34 2.35 3.78 4.12
N SER A 35 3.24 2.91 3.65
CA SER A 35 4.40 3.30 2.84
C SER A 35 4.25 2.75 1.43
N HIS A 36 4.27 3.63 0.43
CA HIS A 36 4.17 3.26 -0.98
C HIS A 36 5.56 3.08 -1.58
N PHE A 37 5.73 2.07 -2.43
CA PHE A 37 6.96 1.89 -3.20
C PHE A 37 6.99 2.84 -4.39
N HIS A 38 6.01 2.77 -5.30
CA HIS A 38 5.81 3.79 -6.32
C HIS A 38 4.99 4.92 -5.73
N SER A 39 5.34 6.15 -6.07
CA SER A 39 4.72 7.35 -5.55
C SER A 39 3.19 7.33 -5.72
N ARG A 40 2.48 7.90 -4.76
CA ARG A 40 1.03 8.12 -4.83
C ARG A 40 0.59 8.94 -6.04
N ARG A 41 1.51 9.63 -6.70
CA ARG A 41 1.23 10.37 -7.93
C ARG A 41 0.94 9.44 -9.10
N LYS A 42 1.43 8.19 -9.04
CA LYS A 42 1.14 7.17 -10.06
C LYS A 42 -0.20 6.52 -9.75
N ARG A 43 -1.25 6.98 -10.43
CA ARG A 43 -2.63 6.54 -10.18
C ARG A 43 -2.82 5.03 -10.34
N SER A 44 -2.10 4.43 -11.28
CA SER A 44 -2.23 2.99 -11.58
C SER A 44 -1.87 2.09 -10.41
N THR A 45 -1.00 2.55 -9.50
CA THR A 45 -0.51 1.75 -8.38
C THR A 45 -0.80 2.36 -7.01
N ARG A 46 -1.39 3.54 -6.97
CA ARG A 46 -1.68 4.25 -5.72
C ARG A 46 -2.49 3.42 -4.73
N LEU A 47 -3.48 2.68 -5.24
CA LEU A 47 -4.40 1.86 -4.43
C LEU A 47 -4.20 0.37 -4.68
N ASP A 48 -2.98 -0.02 -5.05
CA ASP A 48 -2.58 -1.40 -5.32
C ASP A 48 -1.89 -1.98 -4.08
N PRO A 49 -2.44 -3.04 -3.46
CA PRO A 49 -1.83 -3.62 -2.25
C PRO A 49 -0.41 -4.13 -2.45
N ASP A 50 -0.01 -4.49 -3.66
CA ASP A 50 1.37 -4.89 -3.94
C ASP A 50 2.34 -3.72 -3.82
N ASN A 51 1.84 -2.49 -3.95
CA ASN A 51 2.63 -1.27 -3.93
C ASN A 51 2.81 -0.64 -2.55
N ALA A 52 2.29 -1.26 -1.51
CA ALA A 52 2.30 -0.64 -0.19
C ALA A 52 2.52 -1.63 0.93
N ILE A 53 3.13 -1.14 2.01
CA ILE A 53 3.28 -1.88 3.26
C ILE A 53 2.79 -1.03 4.42
N TRP A 54 2.41 -1.70 5.51
CA TRP A 54 2.20 -1.04 6.79
C TRP A 54 3.55 -0.91 7.48
N SER A 55 3.89 0.27 7.99
CA SER A 55 5.21 0.52 8.57
C SER A 55 5.15 1.43 9.79
N CYS A 56 6.18 1.36 10.63
CA CYS A 56 6.38 2.36 11.66
C CYS A 56 7.06 3.59 11.04
N PHE A 57 7.02 4.71 11.76
CA PHE A 57 7.56 5.98 11.27
C PHE A 57 9.06 5.88 10.94
N THR A 58 9.84 5.23 11.83
CA THR A 58 11.28 5.07 11.63
C THR A 58 11.60 4.30 10.35
N CYS A 59 10.89 3.18 10.10
CA CYS A 59 11.12 2.39 8.89
C CYS A 59 10.64 3.11 7.64
N HIS A 60 9.54 3.87 7.74
CA HIS A 60 9.06 4.69 6.64
C HIS A 60 10.13 5.69 6.20
N LEU A 61 10.74 6.40 7.15
CA LEU A 61 11.83 7.34 6.86
C LEU A 61 13.06 6.63 6.31
N TYR A 62 13.44 5.51 6.94
CA TYR A 62 14.62 4.75 6.52
C TYR A 62 14.51 4.30 5.06
N LEU A 63 13.39 3.69 4.71
CA LEU A 63 13.17 3.22 3.34
C LEU A 63 13.12 4.37 2.33
N GLY A 64 12.54 5.50 2.73
CA GLY A 64 12.51 6.70 1.89
C GLY A 64 13.89 7.28 1.62
N GLU A 65 14.80 7.15 2.58
CA GLU A 65 16.18 7.65 2.47
C GLU A 65 17.13 6.63 1.83
N HIS A 66 16.71 5.36 1.71
CA HIS A 66 17.54 4.28 1.18
C HIS A 66 16.83 3.56 0.02
N PRO A 67 16.82 4.17 -1.18
CA PRO A 67 16.08 3.61 -2.32
C PRO A 67 16.45 2.17 -2.67
N ASN A 68 17.73 1.80 -2.52
CA ASN A 68 18.17 0.42 -2.80
C ASN A 68 17.58 -0.59 -1.81
N LYS A 69 17.48 -0.20 -0.54
CA LYS A 69 16.88 -1.05 0.50
C LYS A 69 15.38 -1.17 0.29
N HIS A 70 14.74 -0.09 -0.12
CA HIS A 70 13.32 -0.04 -0.45
C HIS A 70 13.02 -1.00 -1.61
N TYR A 71 13.81 -0.92 -2.67
CA TYR A 71 13.72 -1.78 -3.85
C TYR A 71 13.87 -3.27 -3.47
N GLU A 72 14.95 -3.60 -2.76
CA GLU A 72 15.22 -4.99 -2.32
C GLU A 72 14.10 -5.56 -1.48
N PHE A 73 13.57 -4.76 -0.56
CA PHE A 73 12.49 -5.20 0.32
C PHE A 73 11.23 -5.57 -0.46
N PHE A 74 10.78 -4.71 -1.37
CA PHE A 74 9.58 -4.98 -2.16
C PHE A 74 9.79 -6.15 -3.12
N ARG A 75 10.97 -6.27 -3.71
CA ARG A 75 11.29 -7.38 -4.60
C ARG A 75 11.22 -8.72 -3.86
N LYS A 76 11.80 -8.79 -2.67
CA LYS A 76 11.75 -10.01 -1.85
C LYS A 76 10.36 -10.33 -1.35
N ARG A 77 9.63 -9.30 -0.93
CA ARG A 77 8.26 -9.43 -0.42
C ARG A 77 7.31 -10.00 -1.47
N LEU A 78 7.38 -9.50 -2.67
CA LEU A 78 6.48 -9.89 -3.76
C LEU A 78 6.99 -11.08 -4.56
N GLY A 79 8.30 -11.27 -4.61
CA GLY A 79 8.94 -12.17 -5.57
C GLY A 79 9.14 -11.48 -6.91
N THR A 80 10.06 -12.01 -7.71
CA THR A 80 10.49 -11.36 -8.96
C THR A 80 9.34 -11.09 -9.91
N GLU A 81 8.47 -12.10 -10.14
CA GLU A 81 7.39 -11.98 -11.11
C GLU A 81 6.35 -10.92 -10.71
N ARG A 82 5.85 -10.98 -9.48
CA ARG A 82 4.87 -10.00 -8.99
C ARG A 82 5.46 -8.61 -8.95
N PHE A 83 6.74 -8.50 -8.59
CA PHE A 83 7.43 -7.22 -8.54
C PHE A 83 7.55 -6.60 -9.94
N GLU A 84 7.90 -7.40 -10.96
CA GLU A 84 7.94 -6.94 -12.34
C GLU A 84 6.56 -6.49 -12.82
N GLN A 85 5.52 -7.25 -12.49
CA GLN A 85 4.13 -6.89 -12.84
C GLN A 85 3.72 -5.58 -12.19
N LEU A 86 4.09 -5.36 -10.93
CA LEU A 86 3.85 -4.08 -10.25
C LEU A 86 4.52 -2.93 -10.99
N ASN A 87 5.77 -3.10 -11.40
CA ASN A 87 6.52 -2.06 -12.10
C ASN A 87 5.92 -1.74 -13.47
N ILE A 88 5.42 -2.75 -14.17
CA ILE A 88 4.69 -2.55 -15.42
C ILE A 88 3.42 -1.73 -15.19
N ARG A 89 2.64 -2.09 -14.17
CA ARG A 89 1.41 -1.35 -13.83
C ARG A 89 1.72 0.10 -13.47
N ALA A 90 2.84 0.35 -12.81
CA ALA A 90 3.23 1.70 -12.39
C ALA A 90 3.47 2.63 -13.59
N GLU A 91 3.89 2.09 -14.72
CA GLU A 91 4.15 2.86 -15.93
C GLU A 91 2.92 3.01 -16.83
N GLN A 92 1.81 2.37 -16.51
CA GLN A 92 0.60 2.44 -17.32
C GLN A 92 -0.12 3.78 -17.08
N LEU A 93 -0.57 4.38 -18.20
CA LEU A 93 -1.46 5.53 -18.13
C LEU A 93 -2.86 5.01 -17.82
N THR A 94 -3.45 5.56 -16.77
CA THR A 94 -4.82 5.19 -16.39
C THR A 94 -5.81 6.23 -16.85
N ALA A 95 -6.92 5.76 -17.42
CA ALA A 95 -8.08 6.59 -17.65
C ALA A 95 -8.66 7.01 -16.28
N LYS A 96 -9.61 7.94 -16.31
CA LYS A 96 -10.32 8.38 -15.10
C LYS A 96 -10.84 7.14 -14.35
N GLN A 97 -10.45 7.00 -13.09
CA GLN A 97 -10.82 5.84 -12.28
C GLN A 97 -12.29 5.92 -11.86
N ASP A 98 -12.96 4.76 -11.87
CA ASP A 98 -14.28 4.63 -11.27
C ASP A 98 -14.12 4.51 -9.76
N LYS A 99 -14.22 5.64 -9.08
CA LYS A 99 -14.00 5.75 -7.63
C LYS A 99 -15.01 4.94 -6.84
N GLU A 100 -16.25 4.84 -7.31
CA GLU A 100 -17.28 4.08 -6.60
C GLU A 100 -17.00 2.59 -6.65
N ARG A 101 -16.53 2.08 -7.78
CA ARG A 101 -16.14 0.67 -7.92
C ARG A 101 -14.95 0.35 -7.05
N ILE A 102 -13.91 1.20 -7.06
CA ILE A 102 -12.72 1.02 -6.23
C ILE A 102 -13.09 1.03 -4.76
N LYS A 103 -13.94 1.96 -4.34
CA LYS A 103 -14.42 2.05 -2.97
C LYS A 103 -15.13 0.77 -2.53
N ALA A 104 -16.01 0.24 -3.37
CA ALA A 104 -16.72 -1.00 -3.11
C ALA A 104 -15.76 -2.19 -2.98
N GLU A 105 -14.79 -2.30 -3.88
CA GLU A 105 -13.77 -3.35 -3.84
C GLU A 105 -12.93 -3.31 -2.58
N LEU A 106 -12.51 -2.11 -2.14
CA LEU A 106 -11.73 -1.94 -0.91
C LEU A 106 -12.56 -2.33 0.31
N LYS A 107 -13.81 -1.91 0.37
CA LYS A 107 -14.72 -2.27 1.46
C LYS A 107 -14.94 -3.77 1.55
N ASP A 108 -15.11 -4.44 0.41
CA ASP A 108 -15.30 -5.89 0.37
C ASP A 108 -14.08 -6.63 0.88
N LYS A 109 -12.88 -6.22 0.46
CA LYS A 109 -11.63 -6.82 0.92
C LYS A 109 -11.43 -6.63 2.43
N ILE A 110 -11.72 -5.44 2.93
CA ILE A 110 -11.64 -5.12 4.36
C ILE A 110 -12.59 -6.02 5.14
N LYS A 111 -13.84 -6.14 4.67
CA LYS A 111 -14.86 -6.95 5.32
C LYS A 111 -14.45 -8.42 5.41
N LEU A 112 -13.91 -8.98 4.32
CA LEU A 112 -13.42 -10.35 4.31
C LEU A 112 -12.33 -10.59 5.35
N LEU A 113 -11.40 -9.66 5.50
CA LEU A 113 -10.34 -9.76 6.48
C LEU A 113 -10.84 -9.61 7.91
N GLU A 114 -11.79 -8.71 8.15
CA GLU A 114 -12.38 -8.52 9.47
C GLU A 114 -13.21 -9.73 9.89
N ASP A 115 -13.98 -10.32 8.97
CA ASP A 115 -14.79 -11.50 9.24
C ASP A 115 -13.96 -12.74 9.53
N ASN A 116 -12.74 -12.84 8.96
CA ASN A 116 -11.84 -13.96 9.17
C ASN A 116 -11.08 -13.89 10.50
N ASP A 117 -11.05 -12.72 11.14
CA ASP A 117 -10.37 -12.51 12.43
C ASP A 117 -11.28 -12.79 13.64
N GLY A 118 -12.51 -13.22 13.37
CA GLY A 118 -13.50 -13.45 14.40
C GLY A 118 -13.34 -14.74 15.21
#